data_824a9b78f13292dfc37296c34c83d11f
#
_entry.id   824a9b78f13292dfc37296c34c83d11f
#
_cell.length_a   1.000
_cell.length_b   1.000
_cell.length_c   1.000
_cell.angle_alpha   90.00
_cell.angle_beta   90.00
_cell.angle_gamma   90.00
#
_symmetry.space_group_name_H-M   'P 1'
#
loop_
_entity.id
_entity.type
_entity.pdbx_description
1 polymer ?
#
loop_
_entity_poly.entity_id
_entity_poly.type
_entity_poly.pdbx_seq_one_letter_code
_entity_poly.pdbx_strand_id
1 'polypeptide(L)'
;LKKYKRGVNKQLLSQIDNSCNCRLGSVCEIVGGGTPDTLHTEYWGSTVEWFTPSEIGRTKYVSSSVRKLSDIGLNNSSAKLLPIGTVLLTTRATLGEMSIAKRECCTNQGFQSLIPHQDRALSEYLYYMQIIIKPWCEKYASGNTFREISKSALSNCIIPLPDRARQEEIVKLLSSIDTLISAEEGIAMSLSKMRHSLMQQLFI
;
A
#
# COMPACT_ATOMS: atom_id res chain seq x y z
N LEU A 1 -16.00 -12.70 2.78
CA LEU A 1 -16.08 -11.32 2.26
C LEU A 1 -14.87 -10.93 1.39
N LYS A 2 -13.59 -11.23 1.74
CA LYS A 2 -12.40 -10.87 0.92
C LYS A 2 -12.49 -11.39 -0.53
N LYS A 3 -12.93 -12.64 -0.72
CA LYS A 3 -13.14 -13.20 -2.07
C LYS A 3 -14.24 -12.46 -2.83
N TYR A 4 -15.33 -12.09 -2.14
CA TYR A 4 -16.42 -11.28 -2.68
C TYR A 4 -15.93 -9.89 -3.13
N LYS A 5 -15.21 -9.17 -2.25
CA LYS A 5 -14.58 -7.88 -2.59
C LYS A 5 -13.73 -7.97 -3.87
N ARG A 6 -12.89 -9.02 -3.98
CA ARG A 6 -12.07 -9.22 -5.18
C ARG A 6 -12.93 -9.42 -6.44
N GLY A 7 -14.05 -10.15 -6.34
CA GLY A 7 -15.01 -10.33 -7.43
C GLY A 7 -15.64 -9.01 -7.86
N VAL A 8 -16.17 -8.24 -6.90
CA VAL A 8 -16.77 -6.92 -7.14
C VAL A 8 -15.76 -5.96 -7.77
N ASN A 9 -14.52 -5.89 -7.26
CA ASN A 9 -13.50 -5.04 -7.84
C ASN A 9 -13.21 -5.41 -9.31
N LYS A 10 -13.05 -6.70 -9.62
CA LYS A 10 -12.88 -7.16 -11.01
C LYS A 10 -14.05 -6.77 -11.91
N GLN A 11 -15.28 -6.93 -11.43
CA GLN A 11 -16.49 -6.60 -12.19
C GLN A 11 -16.57 -5.09 -12.45
N LEU A 12 -16.30 -4.25 -11.46
CA LEU A 12 -16.28 -2.79 -11.61
C LEU A 12 -15.24 -2.35 -12.66
N LEU A 13 -14.03 -2.91 -12.60
CA LEU A 13 -12.97 -2.59 -13.54
C LEU A 13 -13.27 -3.07 -14.96
N SER A 14 -13.95 -4.22 -15.13
CA SER A 14 -14.33 -4.70 -16.46
C SER A 14 -15.41 -3.86 -17.15
N GLN A 15 -16.09 -2.99 -16.41
CA GLN A 15 -17.09 -2.04 -16.94
C GLN A 15 -16.49 -0.72 -17.41
N ILE A 16 -15.19 -0.47 -17.15
CA ILE A 16 -14.50 0.72 -17.60
C ILE A 16 -14.08 0.54 -19.05
N ASP A 17 -14.34 1.53 -19.88
CA ASP A 17 -13.94 1.51 -21.29
C ASP A 17 -12.41 1.39 -21.41
N ASN A 18 -11.95 0.51 -22.30
CA ASN A 18 -10.53 0.30 -22.56
C ASN A 18 -9.83 1.56 -23.14
N SER A 19 -10.57 2.51 -23.70
CA SER A 19 -10.03 3.81 -24.12
C SER A 19 -9.51 4.64 -22.95
N CYS A 20 -9.96 4.36 -21.73
CA CYS A 20 -9.48 4.98 -20.50
C CYS A 20 -8.18 4.36 -19.96
N ASN A 21 -7.61 3.35 -20.61
CA ASN A 21 -6.40 2.70 -20.15
C ASN A 21 -5.18 3.63 -20.29
N CYS A 22 -4.35 3.69 -19.26
CA CYS A 22 -3.15 4.49 -19.25
C CYS A 22 -1.99 3.80 -18.51
N ARG A 23 -0.77 4.30 -18.72
CA ARG A 23 0.39 3.82 -17.97
C ARG A 23 0.39 4.39 -16.54
N LEU A 24 0.72 3.58 -15.55
CA LEU A 24 0.78 4.00 -14.14
C LEU A 24 1.70 5.22 -13.95
N GLY A 25 2.85 5.27 -14.62
CA GLY A 25 3.77 6.40 -14.54
C GLY A 25 3.25 7.70 -15.16
N SER A 26 2.10 7.70 -15.85
CA SER A 26 1.46 8.93 -16.34
C SER A 26 0.47 9.53 -15.35
N VAL A 27 0.09 8.81 -14.29
CA VAL A 27 -0.92 9.22 -13.31
C VAL A 27 -0.37 9.42 -11.91
N CYS A 28 0.88 9.02 -11.68
CA CYS A 28 1.57 9.23 -10.41
C CYS A 28 3.08 9.38 -10.62
N GLU A 29 3.73 10.09 -9.73
CA GLU A 29 5.17 10.02 -9.58
C GLU A 29 5.53 8.73 -8.84
N ILE A 30 6.55 8.01 -9.31
CA ILE A 30 7.06 6.79 -8.68
C ILE A 30 8.39 7.10 -7.99
N VAL A 31 8.42 6.93 -6.67
CA VAL A 31 9.56 7.31 -5.81
C VAL A 31 10.09 6.08 -5.08
N GLY A 32 11.37 5.78 -5.28
CA GLY A 32 12.07 4.75 -4.52
C GLY A 32 12.44 5.22 -3.12
N GLY A 33 12.46 4.31 -2.16
CA GLY A 33 12.89 4.60 -0.80
C GLY A 33 14.39 4.47 -0.58
N GLY A 34 14.86 4.79 0.62
CA GLY A 34 16.25 4.72 1.05
C GLY A 34 16.39 4.35 2.52
N THR A 35 17.54 3.77 2.85
CA THR A 35 17.88 3.39 4.23
C THR A 35 19.05 4.24 4.68
N PRO A 36 18.90 5.06 5.75
CA PRO A 36 20.03 5.73 6.39
C PRO A 36 21.02 4.71 6.94
N ASP A 37 22.27 5.13 7.08
CA ASP A 37 23.30 4.31 7.70
C ASP A 37 22.88 3.93 9.13
N THR A 38 22.85 2.64 9.41
CA THR A 38 22.42 2.10 10.71
C THR A 38 23.47 2.26 11.80
N LEU A 39 24.73 2.54 11.43
CA LEU A 39 25.81 2.80 12.38
C LEU A 39 25.70 4.19 13.01
N HIS A 40 25.01 5.12 12.35
CA HIS A 40 24.76 6.47 12.84
C HIS A 40 23.46 6.49 13.67
N THR A 41 23.60 6.34 14.98
CA THR A 41 22.45 6.31 15.90
C THR A 41 21.65 7.61 15.88
N GLU A 42 22.31 8.75 15.60
CA GLU A 42 21.71 10.07 15.47
C GLU A 42 20.76 10.21 14.26
N TYR A 43 20.86 9.32 13.26
CA TYR A 43 19.92 9.29 12.10
C TYR A 43 18.58 8.69 12.47
N TRP A 44 18.50 7.95 13.57
CA TRP A 44 17.31 7.30 14.05
C TRP A 44 16.71 8.08 15.22
N GLY A 45 15.40 8.31 15.21
CA GLY A 45 14.74 9.17 16.17
C GLY A 45 13.23 8.95 16.25
N SER A 46 12.48 10.03 16.41
CA SER A 46 11.03 9.99 16.59
C SER A 46 10.27 10.94 15.66
N THR A 47 10.95 11.62 14.74
CA THR A 47 10.36 12.73 13.98
C THR A 47 9.60 12.25 12.75
N VAL A 48 10.22 11.41 11.90
CA VAL A 48 9.67 11.01 10.61
C VAL A 48 9.42 9.49 10.57
N GLU A 49 8.22 9.09 10.23
CA GLU A 49 7.87 7.67 10.05
C GLU A 49 8.72 7.04 8.93
N TRP A 50 9.27 5.83 9.16
CA TRP A 50 10.08 5.13 8.17
C TRP A 50 9.66 3.67 8.08
N PHE A 51 8.95 3.33 7.00
CA PHE A 51 8.31 2.03 6.82
C PHE A 51 9.24 1.02 6.14
N THR A 52 9.07 -0.24 6.56
CA THR A 52 9.63 -1.43 5.93
C THR A 52 8.53 -2.28 5.28
N PRO A 53 8.86 -3.18 4.32
CA PRO A 53 7.85 -3.98 3.64
C PRO A 53 6.99 -4.87 4.54
N SER A 54 7.50 -5.28 5.70
CA SER A 54 6.77 -6.11 6.67
C SER A 54 5.61 -5.40 7.37
N GLU A 55 5.58 -4.06 7.32
CA GLU A 55 4.58 -3.21 7.95
C GLU A 55 3.41 -2.86 7.01
N ILE A 56 3.51 -3.23 5.73
CA ILE A 56 2.57 -2.84 4.67
C ILE A 56 1.68 -4.02 4.24
N GLY A 57 0.50 -3.71 3.70
CA GLY A 57 -0.43 -4.69 3.11
C GLY A 57 -1.42 -5.31 4.09
N ARG A 58 -1.26 -5.13 5.39
CA ARG A 58 -2.22 -5.63 6.39
C ARG A 58 -3.46 -4.75 6.52
N THR A 59 -3.26 -3.43 6.40
CA THR A 59 -4.31 -2.42 6.50
C THR A 59 -4.23 -1.47 5.31
N LYS A 60 -5.37 -0.91 4.91
CA LYS A 60 -5.44 0.09 3.84
C LYS A 60 -4.63 1.34 4.16
N TYR A 61 -4.69 1.80 5.41
CA TYR A 61 -4.00 3.00 5.85
C TYR A 61 -2.94 2.67 6.91
N VAL A 62 -1.81 3.37 6.83
CA VAL A 62 -0.73 3.32 7.82
C VAL A 62 -0.40 4.73 8.32
N SER A 63 -0.14 4.87 9.61
CA SER A 63 0.13 6.17 10.26
C SER A 63 1.32 6.15 11.21
N SER A 64 1.82 4.97 11.57
CA SER A 64 2.96 4.82 12.46
C SER A 64 3.79 3.62 12.05
N SER A 65 5.10 3.80 12.03
CA SER A 65 6.12 2.79 11.75
C SER A 65 6.83 2.35 13.03
N VAL A 66 7.46 1.19 12.99
CA VAL A 66 8.26 0.66 14.11
C VAL A 66 9.51 1.50 14.34
N ARG A 67 10.17 1.93 13.24
CA ARG A 67 11.36 2.79 13.29
C ARG A 67 11.04 4.13 12.68
N LYS A 68 11.67 5.17 13.21
CA LYS A 68 11.52 6.55 12.72
C LYS A 68 12.89 7.16 12.49
N LEU A 69 12.94 8.15 11.61
CA LEU A 69 14.13 8.94 11.38
C LEU A 69 14.11 10.18 12.26
N SER A 70 15.30 10.70 12.56
CA SER A 70 15.49 12.07 12.96
C SER A 70 15.55 12.99 11.73
N ASP A 71 15.44 14.30 11.93
CA ASP A 71 15.65 15.29 10.86
C ASP A 71 17.08 15.20 10.29
N ILE A 72 18.07 14.88 11.14
CA ILE A 72 19.45 14.65 10.72
C ILE A 72 19.52 13.45 9.78
N GLY A 73 18.86 12.33 10.14
CA GLY A 73 18.83 11.12 9.32
C GLY A 73 18.11 11.32 7.99
N LEU A 74 17.03 12.11 7.96
CA LEU A 74 16.35 12.47 6.72
C LEU A 74 17.28 13.28 5.79
N ASN A 75 17.96 14.28 6.33
CA ASN A 75 18.79 15.20 5.54
C ASN A 75 20.13 14.58 5.09
N ASN A 76 20.63 13.57 5.79
CA ASN A 76 21.95 12.95 5.52
C ASN A 76 21.81 11.52 4.95
N SER A 77 20.69 11.18 4.33
CA SER A 77 20.50 9.87 3.74
C SER A 77 19.80 9.92 2.38
N SER A 78 19.68 8.76 1.72
CA SER A 78 18.92 8.61 0.49
C SER A 78 17.39 8.47 0.71
N ALA A 79 16.93 8.52 1.97
CA ALA A 79 15.50 8.49 2.29
C ALA A 79 14.82 9.74 1.73
N LYS A 80 13.63 9.57 1.16
CA LYS A 80 12.85 10.67 0.58
C LYS A 80 11.58 10.83 1.38
N LEU A 81 11.26 12.07 1.75
CA LEU A 81 10.01 12.40 2.41
C LEU A 81 8.87 12.30 1.39
N LEU A 82 7.90 11.49 1.70
CA LEU A 82 6.71 11.23 0.90
C LEU A 82 5.52 11.96 1.53
N PRO A 83 4.69 12.65 0.73
CA PRO A 83 3.53 13.37 1.25
C PRO A 83 2.41 12.43 1.71
N ILE A 84 1.50 12.99 2.52
CA ILE A 84 0.25 12.31 2.91
C ILE A 84 -0.51 11.89 1.66
N GLY A 85 -1.13 10.70 1.71
CA GLY A 85 -1.87 10.14 0.58
C GLY A 85 -1.01 9.33 -0.39
N THR A 86 0.32 9.28 -0.20
CA THR A 86 1.18 8.40 -1.00
C THR A 86 0.77 6.94 -0.83
N VAL A 87 0.66 6.21 -1.93
CA VAL A 87 0.44 4.77 -1.92
C VAL A 87 1.80 4.07 -1.85
N LEU A 88 2.12 3.52 -0.69
CA LEU A 88 3.34 2.76 -0.45
C LEU A 88 3.21 1.39 -1.12
N LEU A 89 4.08 1.07 -2.09
CA LEU A 89 4.07 -0.20 -2.81
C LEU A 89 5.38 -0.93 -2.58
N THR A 90 5.30 -2.17 -2.09
CA THR A 90 6.48 -3.01 -1.85
C THR A 90 7.00 -3.64 -3.14
N THR A 91 8.31 -3.61 -3.33
CA THR A 91 8.98 -4.15 -4.53
C THR A 91 9.78 -5.41 -4.29
N ARG A 92 9.97 -5.79 -3.02
CA ARG A 92 10.72 -6.97 -2.56
C ARG A 92 9.94 -7.72 -1.49
N ALA A 93 10.33 -8.92 -1.15
CA ALA A 93 9.76 -9.77 -0.09
C ALA A 93 8.25 -9.99 -0.23
N THR A 94 7.44 -9.01 0.07
CA THR A 94 5.97 -9.01 -0.07
C THR A 94 5.53 -8.28 -1.34
N LEU A 95 6.12 -8.61 -2.48
CA LEU A 95 5.98 -7.94 -3.76
C LEU A 95 4.54 -7.53 -4.10
N GLY A 96 4.34 -6.22 -4.37
CA GLY A 96 3.03 -5.68 -4.78
C GLY A 96 2.02 -5.48 -3.64
N GLU A 97 2.44 -5.58 -2.36
CA GLU A 97 1.58 -5.14 -1.25
C GLU A 97 1.53 -3.62 -1.18
N MET A 98 0.37 -3.11 -0.75
CA MET A 98 0.11 -1.68 -0.73
C MET A 98 -0.55 -1.22 0.58
N SER A 99 -0.22 0.01 0.98
CA SER A 99 -0.97 0.80 1.98
C SER A 99 -0.87 2.29 1.64
N ILE A 100 -1.80 3.09 2.14
CA ILE A 100 -1.83 4.54 1.96
C ILE A 100 -1.27 5.22 3.21
N ALA A 101 -0.31 6.11 3.05
CA ALA A 101 0.28 6.88 4.13
C ALA A 101 -0.70 7.95 4.64
N LYS A 102 -1.01 7.96 5.95
CA LYS A 102 -1.82 9.00 6.61
C LYS A 102 -0.99 10.15 7.19
N ARG A 103 0.33 10.04 7.14
CA ARG A 103 1.29 11.07 7.55
C ARG A 103 2.41 11.12 6.53
N GLU A 104 3.14 12.20 6.52
CA GLU A 104 4.43 12.26 5.83
C GLU A 104 5.34 11.16 6.36
N CYS A 105 6.03 10.47 5.46
CA CYS A 105 6.83 9.32 5.82
C CYS A 105 7.97 9.08 4.83
N CYS A 106 8.89 8.24 5.23
CA CYS A 106 9.91 7.65 4.37
C CYS A 106 9.73 6.14 4.27
N THR A 107 10.41 5.52 3.32
CA THR A 107 10.45 4.06 3.17
C THR A 107 11.89 3.60 2.93
N ASN A 108 12.16 2.31 3.19
CA ASN A 108 13.42 1.72 2.78
C ASN A 108 13.45 1.46 1.26
N GLN A 109 14.57 0.96 0.74
CA GLN A 109 14.76 0.67 -0.69
C GLN A 109 13.87 -0.47 -1.23
N GLY A 110 13.11 -1.16 -0.38
CA GLY A 110 12.15 -2.19 -0.78
C GLY A 110 10.82 -1.66 -1.31
N PHE A 111 10.75 -0.35 -1.62
CA PHE A 111 9.54 0.31 -2.10
C PHE A 111 9.74 1.04 -3.42
N GLN A 112 8.63 1.14 -4.17
CA GLN A 112 8.38 2.11 -5.23
C GLN A 112 7.04 2.77 -4.90
N SER A 113 7.09 3.87 -4.14
CA SER A 113 5.91 4.58 -3.66
C SER A 113 5.28 5.40 -4.77
N LEU A 114 3.94 5.41 -4.83
CA LEU A 114 3.17 6.10 -5.86
C LEU A 114 2.58 7.38 -5.26
N ILE A 115 3.03 8.53 -5.73
CA ILE A 115 2.46 9.85 -5.37
C ILE A 115 1.48 10.21 -6.48
N PRO A 116 0.15 10.16 -6.24
CA PRO A 116 -0.83 10.44 -7.28
C PRO A 116 -0.74 11.88 -7.77
N HIS A 117 -0.86 12.09 -9.09
CA HIS A 117 -1.18 13.41 -9.63
C HIS A 117 -2.63 13.72 -9.26
N GLN A 118 -2.84 14.71 -8.38
CA GLN A 118 -4.14 14.98 -7.74
C GLN A 118 -5.26 15.36 -8.71
N ASP A 119 -4.90 15.91 -9.86
CA ASP A 119 -5.80 16.22 -10.98
C ASP A 119 -6.25 14.98 -11.77
N ARG A 120 -5.55 13.83 -11.60
CA ARG A 120 -5.79 12.61 -12.38
C ARG A 120 -6.32 11.45 -11.57
N ALA A 121 -5.70 11.14 -10.43
CA ALA A 121 -5.99 9.92 -9.69
C ALA A 121 -6.16 10.15 -8.19
N LEU A 122 -7.14 9.45 -7.59
CA LEU A 122 -7.30 9.34 -6.15
C LEU A 122 -6.31 8.31 -5.58
N SER A 123 -5.75 8.59 -4.41
CA SER A 123 -4.90 7.62 -3.67
C SER A 123 -5.61 6.29 -3.43
N GLU A 124 -6.88 6.36 -3.00
CA GLU A 124 -7.71 5.20 -2.73
C GLU A 124 -8.03 4.42 -4.02
N TYR A 125 -8.22 5.12 -5.13
CA TYR A 125 -8.41 4.45 -6.42
C TYR A 125 -7.16 3.67 -6.81
N LEU A 126 -5.97 4.29 -6.76
CA LEU A 126 -4.71 3.59 -7.03
C LEU A 126 -4.47 2.42 -6.08
N TYR A 127 -4.83 2.55 -4.80
CA TYR A 127 -4.79 1.43 -3.86
C TYR A 127 -5.64 0.25 -4.33
N TYR A 128 -6.86 0.48 -4.81
CA TYR A 128 -7.72 -0.60 -5.33
C TYR A 128 -7.24 -1.18 -6.67
N MET A 129 -6.35 -0.48 -7.38
CA MET A 129 -5.66 -1.04 -8.56
C MET A 129 -4.62 -2.10 -8.19
N GLN A 130 -4.39 -2.39 -6.92
CA GLN A 130 -3.54 -3.51 -6.48
C GLN A 130 -3.89 -4.83 -7.17
N ILE A 131 -5.17 -5.04 -7.48
CA ILE A 131 -5.66 -6.25 -8.18
C ILE A 131 -5.03 -6.43 -9.58
N ILE A 132 -4.58 -5.33 -10.20
CA ILE A 132 -3.88 -5.31 -11.49
C ILE A 132 -2.38 -5.18 -11.26
N ILE A 133 -1.97 -4.24 -10.39
CA ILE A 133 -0.57 -3.88 -10.18
C ILE A 133 0.22 -5.03 -9.54
N LYS A 134 -0.35 -5.75 -8.57
CA LYS A 134 0.34 -6.87 -7.92
C LYS A 134 0.67 -8.01 -8.89
N PRO A 135 -0.26 -8.54 -9.70
CA PRO A 135 0.06 -9.53 -10.74
C PRO A 135 1.06 -9.00 -11.78
N TRP A 136 1.02 -7.70 -12.10
CA TRP A 136 2.03 -7.07 -12.95
C TRP A 136 3.41 -7.13 -12.32
N CYS A 137 3.54 -6.74 -11.04
CA CYS A 137 4.78 -6.84 -10.29
C CYS A 137 5.30 -8.28 -10.26
N GLU A 138 4.44 -9.25 -9.97
CA GLU A 138 4.79 -10.67 -9.96
C GLU A 138 5.28 -11.17 -11.31
N LYS A 139 4.70 -10.68 -12.42
CA LYS A 139 5.09 -11.07 -13.79
C LYS A 139 6.41 -10.45 -14.23
N TYR A 140 6.65 -9.19 -13.94
CA TYR A 140 7.77 -8.41 -14.48
C TYR A 140 8.90 -8.15 -13.49
N ALA A 141 8.80 -8.67 -12.25
CA ALA A 141 9.92 -8.64 -11.32
C ALA A 141 11.07 -9.51 -11.84
N SER A 142 12.28 -8.98 -11.79
CA SER A 142 13.52 -9.63 -12.20
C SER A 142 14.43 -9.90 -10.99
N GLY A 143 15.42 -10.76 -11.16
CA GLY A 143 16.38 -11.18 -10.14
C GLY A 143 16.27 -12.66 -9.80
N ASN A 144 17.43 -13.34 -9.68
CA ASN A 144 17.48 -14.78 -9.44
C ASN A 144 17.28 -15.14 -7.95
N THR A 145 17.89 -14.37 -7.04
CA THR A 145 17.84 -14.62 -5.60
C THR A 145 16.74 -13.81 -4.92
N PHE A 146 16.60 -12.56 -5.31
CA PHE A 146 15.56 -11.65 -4.80
C PHE A 146 14.87 -10.99 -5.98
N ARG A 147 13.60 -11.36 -6.21
CA ARG A 147 12.79 -10.75 -7.25
C ARG A 147 12.39 -9.34 -6.85
N GLU A 148 12.61 -8.38 -7.75
CA GLU A 148 12.28 -6.98 -7.55
C GLU A 148 11.69 -6.38 -8.82
N ILE A 149 10.65 -5.56 -8.69
CA ILE A 149 10.12 -4.77 -9.80
C ILE A 149 10.85 -3.43 -9.90
N SER A 150 11.41 -3.13 -11.07
CA SER A 150 12.05 -1.84 -11.33
C SER A 150 11.02 -0.72 -11.48
N LYS A 151 11.44 0.53 -11.23
CA LYS A 151 10.64 1.74 -11.47
C LYS A 151 10.11 1.78 -12.91
N SER A 152 10.96 1.49 -13.89
CA SER A 152 10.60 1.50 -15.30
C SER A 152 9.54 0.44 -15.63
N ALA A 153 9.70 -0.79 -15.15
CA ALA A 153 8.72 -1.85 -15.36
C ALA A 153 7.38 -1.54 -14.68
N LEU A 154 7.41 -0.98 -13.47
CA LEU A 154 6.21 -0.57 -12.75
C LEU A 154 5.49 0.60 -13.46
N SER A 155 6.24 1.61 -13.96
CA SER A 155 5.71 2.75 -14.70
C SER A 155 4.93 2.33 -15.96
N ASN A 156 5.30 1.22 -16.59
CA ASN A 156 4.63 0.68 -17.77
C ASN A 156 3.39 -0.17 -17.47
N CYS A 157 3.05 -0.38 -16.20
CA CYS A 157 1.82 -1.08 -15.82
C CYS A 157 0.61 -0.33 -16.38
N ILE A 158 -0.24 -1.04 -17.11
CA ILE A 158 -1.46 -0.48 -17.69
C ILE A 158 -2.59 -0.64 -16.68
N ILE A 159 -3.22 0.47 -16.33
CA ILE A 159 -4.39 0.52 -15.46
C ILE A 159 -5.54 1.27 -16.14
N PRO A 160 -6.80 0.90 -15.89
CA PRO A 160 -7.94 1.74 -16.28
C PRO A 160 -7.96 3.01 -15.42
N LEU A 161 -8.22 4.15 -16.02
CA LEU A 161 -8.34 5.44 -15.35
C LEU A 161 -9.59 6.17 -15.84
N PRO A 162 -10.76 5.89 -15.28
CA PRO A 162 -11.98 6.62 -15.60
C PRO A 162 -11.90 8.06 -15.06
N ASP A 163 -12.90 8.87 -15.38
CA ASP A 163 -13.05 10.21 -14.84
C ASP A 163 -13.14 10.20 -13.29
N ARG A 164 -12.98 11.37 -12.70
CA ARG A 164 -12.93 11.55 -11.24
C ARG A 164 -14.19 11.06 -10.54
N ALA A 165 -15.37 11.34 -11.10
CA ALA A 165 -16.65 10.94 -10.52
C ALA A 165 -16.76 9.42 -10.44
N ARG A 166 -16.36 8.71 -11.49
CA ARG A 166 -16.36 7.24 -11.52
C ARG A 166 -15.32 6.64 -10.57
N GLN A 167 -14.14 7.26 -10.43
CA GLN A 167 -13.17 6.85 -9.40
C GLN A 167 -13.77 6.95 -7.99
N GLU A 168 -14.46 8.06 -7.67
CA GLU A 168 -15.11 8.28 -6.37
C GLU A 168 -16.20 7.24 -6.08
N GLU A 169 -17.03 6.91 -7.07
CA GLU A 169 -18.04 5.86 -6.94
C GLU A 169 -17.42 4.49 -6.61
N ILE A 170 -16.37 4.11 -7.35
CA ILE A 170 -15.64 2.84 -7.14
C ILE A 170 -15.02 2.82 -5.75
N VAL A 171 -14.36 3.89 -5.35
CA VAL A 171 -13.74 4.05 -4.03
C VAL A 171 -14.79 3.93 -2.93
N LYS A 172 -15.92 4.62 -3.05
CA LYS A 172 -17.02 4.57 -2.07
C LYS A 172 -17.54 3.15 -1.89
N LEU A 173 -17.82 2.44 -2.98
CA LEU A 173 -18.34 1.07 -2.91
C LEU A 173 -17.33 0.10 -2.29
N LEU A 174 -16.07 0.13 -2.75
CA LEU A 174 -15.04 -0.78 -2.23
C LEU A 174 -14.67 -0.48 -0.78
N SER A 175 -14.68 0.81 -0.38
CA SER A 175 -14.45 1.21 1.02
C SER A 175 -15.58 0.75 1.94
N SER A 176 -16.84 0.76 1.48
CA SER A 176 -17.96 0.21 2.25
C SER A 176 -17.79 -1.29 2.49
N ILE A 177 -17.32 -2.02 1.48
CA ILE A 177 -17.02 -3.45 1.63
C ILE A 177 -15.85 -3.67 2.60
N ASP A 178 -14.82 -2.82 2.57
CA ASP A 178 -13.70 -2.89 3.53
C ASP A 178 -14.17 -2.67 4.96
N THR A 179 -15.10 -1.74 5.19
CA THR A 179 -15.70 -1.51 6.51
C THR A 179 -16.45 -2.75 7.00
N LEU A 180 -17.23 -3.39 6.15
CA LEU A 180 -17.93 -4.63 6.49
C LEU A 180 -16.95 -5.77 6.81
N ILE A 181 -15.87 -5.92 6.03
CA ILE A 181 -14.83 -6.93 6.29
C ILE A 181 -14.20 -6.69 7.67
N SER A 182 -13.83 -5.44 7.97
CA SER A 182 -13.21 -5.08 9.25
C SER A 182 -14.14 -5.34 10.43
N ALA A 183 -15.44 -5.06 10.29
CA ALA A 183 -16.44 -5.34 11.32
C ALA A 183 -16.57 -6.85 11.59
N GLU A 184 -16.65 -7.68 10.54
CA GLU A 184 -16.70 -9.14 10.70
C GLU A 184 -15.44 -9.70 11.36
N GLU A 185 -14.25 -9.24 10.94
CA GLU A 185 -12.99 -9.67 11.53
C GLU A 185 -12.92 -9.28 13.02
N GLY A 186 -13.43 -8.10 13.39
CA GLY A 186 -13.54 -7.67 14.78
C GLY A 186 -14.46 -8.55 15.63
N ILE A 187 -15.63 -8.92 15.10
CA ILE A 187 -16.58 -9.82 15.75
C ILE A 187 -15.93 -11.22 15.93
N ALA A 188 -15.33 -11.76 14.87
CA ALA A 188 -14.69 -13.08 14.93
C ALA A 188 -13.56 -13.12 15.98
N MET A 189 -12.75 -12.05 16.06
CA MET A 189 -11.71 -11.92 17.07
C MET A 189 -12.28 -11.85 18.48
N SER A 190 -13.34 -11.09 18.70
CA SER A 190 -14.01 -10.99 20.02
C SER A 190 -14.59 -12.34 20.45
N LEU A 191 -15.28 -13.04 19.56
CA LEU A 191 -15.81 -14.38 19.84
C LEU A 191 -14.70 -15.39 20.14
N SER A 192 -13.57 -15.32 19.44
CA SER A 192 -12.41 -16.19 19.71
C SER A 192 -11.82 -15.93 21.10
N LYS A 193 -11.71 -14.65 21.52
CA LYS A 193 -11.26 -14.28 22.87
C LYS A 193 -12.23 -14.78 23.95
N MET A 194 -13.53 -14.59 23.76
CA MET A 194 -14.55 -15.09 24.69
C MET A 194 -14.48 -16.62 24.83
N ARG A 195 -14.37 -17.33 23.71
CA ARG A 195 -14.21 -18.80 23.73
C ARG A 195 -12.97 -19.20 24.54
N HIS A 196 -11.82 -18.55 24.31
CA HIS A 196 -10.60 -18.86 25.04
C HIS A 196 -10.74 -18.61 26.53
N SER A 197 -11.34 -17.50 26.95
CA SER A 197 -11.62 -17.18 28.35
C SER A 197 -12.53 -18.19 29.00
N LEU A 198 -13.62 -18.59 28.33
CA LEU A 198 -14.54 -19.61 28.85
C LEU A 198 -13.86 -20.98 29.00
N MET A 199 -13.02 -21.38 28.05
CA MET A 199 -12.26 -22.63 28.14
C MET A 199 -11.29 -22.59 29.31
N GLN A 200 -10.62 -21.48 29.59
CA GLN A 200 -9.76 -21.35 30.77
C GLN A 200 -10.54 -21.47 32.08
N GLN A 201 -11.76 -20.94 32.17
CA GLN A 201 -12.60 -21.01 33.34
C GLN A 201 -13.18 -22.42 33.62
N LEU A 202 -13.36 -23.21 32.57
CA LEU A 202 -13.94 -24.57 32.66
C LEU A 202 -12.89 -25.66 33.00
N PHE A 203 -11.60 -25.36 32.77
CA PHE A 203 -10.51 -26.34 32.92
C PHE A 203 -9.49 -25.92 34.01
N ILE A 204 -9.84 -24.97 34.89
CA ILE A 204 -9.20 -24.67 36.14
C ILE A 204 -10.10 -25.23 37.26
#